data_e100fdab757c6f72b5f4e059dded302f
#
_entry.id   e100fdab757c6f72b5f4e059dded302f
#
_cell.length_a   1.000
_cell.length_b   1.000
_cell.length_c   1.000
_cell.angle_alpha   90.00
_cell.angle_beta   90.00
_cell.angle_gamma   90.00
#
_symmetry.space_group_name_H-M   'P 1'
#
loop_
_entity.id
_entity.type
_entity.pdbx_description
1 polymer ?
#
loop_
_entity_poly.entity_id
_entity_poly.type
_entity_poly.pdbx_seq_one_letter_code
_entity_poly.pdbx_strand_id
1 'polypeptide(L)' 'MSEKQIVLNNLAQFFEAGRLYSEREVNEVLKAHISFQDYVTLRRDLFDFNNLTRSLDGSTYEKKL' A
#
# COMPACT_ATOMS: atom_id res chain seq x y z
N MET A 1 -3.84 -15.77 10.55
CA MET A 1 -3.76 -14.59 9.66
C MET A 1 -4.78 -14.78 8.55
N SER A 2 -5.56 -13.76 8.21
CA SER A 2 -6.55 -13.86 7.15
C SER A 2 -5.88 -13.88 5.77
N GLU A 3 -6.60 -14.40 4.76
CA GLU A 3 -6.11 -14.38 3.39
C GLU A 3 -5.78 -12.96 2.92
N LYS A 4 -6.63 -12.01 3.30
CA LYS A 4 -6.43 -10.61 2.94
C LYS A 4 -5.13 -10.06 3.54
N GLN A 5 -4.85 -10.40 4.80
CA GLN A 5 -3.62 -9.96 5.45
C GLN A 5 -2.39 -10.54 4.75
N ILE A 6 -2.46 -11.77 4.31
CA ILE A 6 -1.36 -12.41 3.56
C ILE A 6 -1.13 -11.68 2.23
N VAL A 7 -2.19 -11.39 1.50
CA VAL A 7 -2.09 -10.65 0.23
C VAL A 7 -1.50 -9.27 0.46
N LEU A 8 -1.95 -8.56 1.50
CA LEU A 8 -1.46 -7.21 1.80
C LEU A 8 0.02 -7.25 2.21
N ASN A 9 0.42 -8.23 3.00
CA ASN A 9 1.82 -8.39 3.37
C ASN A 9 2.71 -8.63 2.16
N ASN A 10 2.23 -9.43 1.20
CA ASN A 10 2.95 -9.69 -0.04
C ASN A 10 3.07 -8.42 -0.89
N LEU A 11 2.02 -7.62 -0.97
CA LEU A 11 2.05 -6.36 -1.71
C LEU A 11 2.97 -5.34 -1.05
N ALA A 12 3.01 -5.32 0.28
CA ALA A 12 3.85 -4.37 1.01
C ALA A 12 5.34 -4.55 0.74
N GLN A 13 5.78 -5.74 0.33
CA GLN A 13 7.20 -5.99 0.02
C GLN A 13 7.70 -5.18 -1.19
N PHE A 14 6.79 -4.68 -2.03
CA PHE A 14 7.15 -3.87 -3.20
C PHE A 14 7.41 -2.41 -2.85
N PHE A 15 7.20 -2.03 -1.59
CA PHE A 15 7.48 -0.67 -1.10
C PHE A 15 8.76 -0.68 -0.28
N GLU A 16 9.58 0.36 -0.47
CA GLU A 16 10.81 0.52 0.31
C GLU A 16 10.51 1.17 1.66
N ALA A 17 11.03 0.59 2.74
CA ALA A 17 10.92 1.18 4.07
C ALA A 17 11.71 2.49 4.11
N GLY A 18 11.14 3.50 4.77
CA GLY A 18 11.78 4.80 4.90
C GLY A 18 11.63 5.73 3.71
N ARG A 19 11.01 5.26 2.63
CA ARG A 19 10.71 6.09 1.47
C ARG A 19 9.28 6.60 1.56
N LEU A 20 9.09 7.88 1.23
CA LEU A 20 7.75 8.46 1.14
C LEU A 20 7.19 8.27 -0.28
N TYR A 21 5.93 7.87 -0.35
CA TYR A 21 5.23 7.66 -1.60
C TYR A 21 4.03 8.59 -1.66
N SER A 22 3.80 9.22 -2.82
CA SER A 22 2.56 9.93 -3.06
C SER A 22 1.45 8.91 -3.30
N GLU A 23 0.19 9.35 -3.23
CA GLU A 23 -0.95 8.50 -3.57
C GLU A 23 -0.80 7.94 -4.99
N ARG A 24 -0.35 8.77 -5.92
CA ARG A 24 -0.12 8.35 -7.30
C ARG A 24 0.96 7.27 -7.38
N GLU A 25 2.05 7.43 -6.63
CA GLU A 25 3.12 6.43 -6.63
C GLU A 25 2.66 5.10 -6.05
N VAL A 26 1.86 5.13 -4.98
CA VAL A 26 1.27 3.90 -4.43
C VAL A 26 0.42 3.21 -5.49
N ASN A 27 -0.43 3.96 -6.21
CA ASN A 27 -1.25 3.42 -7.27
C ASN A 27 -0.41 2.79 -8.38
N GLU A 28 0.69 3.45 -8.77
CA GLU A 28 1.58 2.94 -9.81
C GLU A 28 2.23 1.60 -9.40
N VAL A 29 2.67 1.51 -8.14
CA VAL A 29 3.24 0.26 -7.63
C VAL A 29 2.19 -0.85 -7.67
N LEU A 30 0.98 -0.58 -7.20
CA LEU A 30 -0.08 -1.58 -7.20
C LEU A 30 -0.47 -2.00 -8.60
N LYS A 31 -0.59 -1.06 -9.53
CA LYS A 31 -0.90 -1.37 -10.93
C LYS A 31 0.14 -2.26 -11.59
N ALA A 32 1.40 -2.10 -11.22
CA ALA A 32 2.48 -2.90 -11.78
C ALA A 32 2.45 -4.36 -11.33
N HIS A 33 1.81 -4.65 -10.20
CA HIS A 33 1.86 -5.97 -9.57
C HIS A 33 0.52 -6.69 -9.49
N ILE A 34 -0.57 -6.04 -9.88
CA ILE A 34 -1.89 -6.67 -9.89
C ILE A 34 -2.55 -6.48 -11.24
N SER A 35 -3.32 -7.52 -11.66
CA SER A 35 -3.94 -7.52 -12.98
C SER A 35 -5.35 -6.96 -12.99
N PHE A 36 -5.99 -6.79 -11.84
CA PHE A 36 -7.33 -6.22 -11.73
C PHE A 36 -7.25 -4.78 -11.22
N GLN A 37 -8.30 -4.01 -11.48
CA GLN A 37 -8.25 -2.56 -11.27
C GLN A 37 -8.77 -2.10 -9.92
N ASP A 38 -8.58 -2.91 -8.87
CA ASP A 38 -9.08 -2.57 -7.55
C ASP A 38 -7.97 -2.00 -6.64
N TYR A 39 -7.05 -1.26 -7.24
CA TYR A 39 -5.91 -0.70 -6.51
C TYR A 39 -6.33 0.36 -5.48
N VAL A 40 -7.44 1.05 -5.70
CA VAL A 40 -7.93 2.05 -4.73
C VAL A 40 -8.30 1.36 -3.42
N THR A 41 -9.05 0.27 -3.50
CA THR A 41 -9.41 -0.52 -2.33
C THR A 41 -8.16 -1.12 -1.66
N LEU A 42 -7.23 -1.65 -2.46
CA LEU A 42 -6.00 -2.22 -1.93
C LEU A 42 -5.14 -1.18 -1.23
N ARG A 43 -5.03 0.03 -1.78
CA ARG A 43 -4.30 1.11 -1.13
C ARG A 43 -4.90 1.43 0.23
N ARG A 44 -6.22 1.54 0.28
CA ARG A 44 -6.94 1.78 1.54
C ARG A 44 -6.72 0.65 2.54
N ASP A 45 -6.79 -0.60 2.05
CA ASP A 45 -6.56 -1.77 2.91
C ASP A 45 -5.14 -1.80 3.46
N LEU A 46 -4.13 -1.45 2.65
CA LEU A 46 -2.76 -1.38 3.13
C LEU A 46 -2.61 -0.40 4.29
N PHE A 47 -3.32 0.71 4.23
CA PHE A 47 -3.36 1.67 5.33
C PHE A 47 -4.15 1.12 6.52
N ASP A 48 -5.34 0.59 6.28
CA ASP A 48 -6.24 0.10 7.33
C ASP A 48 -5.63 -1.07 8.11
N PHE A 49 -4.85 -1.92 7.43
CA PHE A 49 -4.19 -3.08 8.06
C PHE A 49 -2.77 -2.77 8.52
N ASN A 50 -2.40 -1.49 8.54
CA ASN A 50 -1.11 -1.01 9.06
C ASN A 50 0.12 -1.49 8.29
N ASN A 51 -0.03 -1.86 7.02
CA ASN A 51 1.13 -2.13 6.16
C ASN A 51 1.80 -0.83 5.69
N LEU A 52 0.98 0.20 5.51
CA LEU A 52 1.45 1.56 5.18
C LEU A 52 0.88 2.53 6.21
N THR A 53 1.63 3.58 6.51
CA THR A 53 1.13 4.73 7.25
C THR A 53 0.85 5.86 6.27
N ARG A 54 0.01 6.81 6.67
CA ARG A 54 -0.36 7.94 5.85
C ARG A 54 -0.17 9.23 6.63
N SER A 55 0.30 10.27 5.96
CA SER A 55 0.42 11.59 6.59
C SER A 55 -0.95 12.13 6.98
N LEU A 56 -0.96 13.13 7.88
CA LEU A 56 -2.21 13.71 8.39
C LEU A 56 -3.08 14.30 7.27
N ASP A 57 -2.46 14.86 6.24
CA ASP A 57 -3.20 15.43 5.11
C ASP A 57 -3.51 14.41 4.02
N GLY A 58 -3.06 13.17 4.18
CA GLY A 58 -3.32 12.12 3.23
C GLY A 58 -2.50 12.17 1.95
N SER A 59 -1.48 13.02 1.89
CA SER A 59 -0.71 13.22 0.66
C SER A 59 0.45 12.24 0.48
N THR A 60 0.93 11.65 1.57
CA THR A 60 2.08 10.73 1.50
C THR A 60 1.81 9.46 2.29
N TYR A 61 2.45 8.38 1.82
CA TYR A 61 2.39 7.06 2.43
C TYR A 61 3.80 6.58 2.69
N GLU A 62 3.98 5.81 3.75
CA GLU A 62 5.28 5.24 4.11
C GLU A 62 5.09 3.81 4.59
N LYS A 63 6.00 2.90 4.17
CA LYS A 63 5.95 1.52 4.63
C LYS A 63 6.25 1.45 6.12
N LYS A 64 5.37 0.80 6.84
CA LYS A 64 5.54 0.58 8.27
C LYS A 64 6.51 -0.59 8.48
N LEU A 65 7.49 -0.38 9.35
CA LEU A 65 8.47 -1.41 9.69
C LEU A 65 7.91 -2.41 10.70
#